data_fd198a0d2c79f0be083a85332ef0b994
#
_entry.id   fd198a0d2c79f0be083a85332ef0b994
#
_cell.length_a   1.000
_cell.length_b   1.000
_cell.length_c   1.000
_cell.angle_alpha   90.00
_cell.angle_beta   90.00
_cell.angle_gamma   90.00
#
_symmetry.space_group_name_H-M   'P 1'
#
loop_
_entity.id
_entity.type
_entity.pdbx_description
1 polymer ?
#
loop_
_entity_poly.entity_id
_entity_poly.type
_entity_poly.pdbx_seq_one_letter_code
_entity_poly.pdbx_strand_id
1 'polypeptide(L)'
;YIGEETVRLVNDAKRNKRKVCSIGTTVTRALESSVTVTKELKPFAGWTNKFIFPPYQCKIPDAMITNFHTPKSTLLMMISAYCGHDLVMKAYKEAIKEKYKFYSYGDAMLVL
;
A
#
# COMPACT_ATOMS: atom_id res chain seq x y z
N TYR A 1 -2.17 1.92 14.95
CA TYR A 1 -1.08 1.75 15.92
C TYR A 1 0.09 1.00 15.30
N ILE A 2 1.28 1.59 15.42
CA ILE A 2 2.52 0.95 15.00
C ILE A 2 3.45 0.93 16.21
N GLY A 3 3.78 -0.27 16.69
CA GLY A 3 4.60 -0.45 17.87
C GLY A 3 6.10 -0.44 17.57
N GLU A 4 6.89 -0.40 18.62
CA GLU A 4 8.35 -0.31 18.52
C GLU A 4 8.98 -1.51 17.82
N GLU A 5 8.45 -2.71 18.03
CA GLU A 5 8.97 -3.92 17.39
C GLU A 5 8.79 -3.86 15.86
N THR A 6 7.62 -3.45 15.40
CA THR A 6 7.36 -3.27 13.97
C THR A 6 8.32 -2.23 13.38
N VAL A 7 8.51 -1.11 14.10
CA VAL A 7 9.43 -0.05 13.68
C VAL A 7 10.84 -0.61 13.52
N ARG A 8 11.32 -1.38 14.51
CA ARG A 8 12.65 -1.98 14.45
C ARG A 8 12.82 -2.90 13.26
N LEU A 9 11.86 -3.81 13.05
CA LEU A 9 11.91 -4.78 11.95
C LEU A 9 11.88 -4.11 10.59
N VAL A 10 11.00 -3.13 10.40
CA VAL A 10 10.88 -2.43 9.12
C VAL A 10 12.13 -1.60 8.83
N ASN A 11 12.63 -0.86 9.82
CA ASN A 11 13.82 -0.04 9.64
C ASN A 11 15.06 -0.90 9.38
N ASP A 12 15.18 -2.06 10.04
CA ASP A 12 16.28 -3.00 9.77
C ASP A 12 16.20 -3.54 8.33
N ALA A 13 15.00 -3.89 7.86
CA ALA A 13 14.82 -4.35 6.49
C ALA A 13 15.23 -3.26 5.49
N LYS A 14 14.82 -2.02 5.73
CA LYS A 14 15.18 -0.90 4.86
C LYS A 14 16.68 -0.62 4.85
N ARG A 15 17.32 -0.65 6.02
CA ARG A 15 18.78 -0.45 6.13
C ARG A 15 19.57 -1.53 5.41
N ASN A 16 19.09 -2.76 5.42
CA ASN A 16 19.74 -3.90 4.78
C ASN A 16 19.27 -4.09 3.32
N LYS A 17 18.59 -3.10 2.76
CA LYS A 17 18.09 -3.08 1.37
C LYS A 17 17.19 -4.27 1.04
N ARG A 18 16.44 -4.77 2.03
CA ARG A 18 15.43 -5.79 1.82
C ARG A 18 14.10 -5.13 1.48
N LYS A 19 13.26 -5.89 0.77
CA LYS A 19 11.94 -5.39 0.38
C LYS A 19 10.97 -5.45 1.55
N VAL A 20 10.14 -4.42 1.67
CA VAL A 20 9.03 -4.37 2.63
C VAL A 20 7.75 -4.49 1.82
N CYS A 21 6.96 -5.51 2.11
CA CYS A 21 5.67 -5.74 1.46
C CYS A 21 4.56 -5.49 2.48
N SER A 22 3.67 -4.55 2.19
CA SER A 22 2.49 -4.31 3.02
C SER A 22 1.34 -5.18 2.54
N ILE A 23 0.64 -5.80 3.49
CA ILE A 23 -0.53 -6.61 3.19
C ILE A 23 -1.76 -5.82 3.63
N GLY A 24 -2.49 -5.31 2.65
CA GLY A 24 -3.67 -4.48 2.87
C GLY A 24 -3.40 -2.98 2.78
N THR A 25 -4.42 -2.25 2.34
CA THR A 25 -4.34 -0.80 2.17
C THR A 25 -4.23 -0.06 3.49
N THR A 26 -4.85 -0.60 4.54
CA THR A 26 -4.77 -0.03 5.90
C THR A 26 -3.34 -0.04 6.41
N VAL A 27 -2.62 -1.13 6.19
CA VAL A 27 -1.21 -1.25 6.58
C VAL A 27 -0.36 -0.23 5.84
N THR A 28 -0.55 -0.10 4.53
CA THR A 28 0.16 0.88 3.71
C THR A 28 -0.07 2.29 4.23
N ARG A 29 -1.31 2.65 4.52
CA ARG A 29 -1.67 3.97 5.03
C ARG A 29 -1.05 4.23 6.40
N ALA A 30 -1.05 3.24 7.29
CA ALA A 30 -0.45 3.35 8.60
C ALA A 30 1.06 3.58 8.50
N LEU A 31 1.75 2.81 7.68
CA LEU A 31 3.19 2.94 7.49
C LEU A 31 3.57 4.33 6.94
N GLU A 32 2.84 4.81 5.93
CA GLU A 32 3.12 6.11 5.33
C GLU A 32 2.73 7.28 6.24
N SER A 33 1.84 7.07 7.19
CA SER A 33 1.50 8.09 8.20
C SER A 33 2.58 8.25 9.26
N SER A 34 3.47 7.27 9.39
CA SER A 34 4.49 7.23 10.44
C SER A 34 5.91 7.48 9.91
N VAL A 35 6.03 7.81 8.62
CA VAL A 35 7.36 7.99 8.01
C VAL A 35 7.98 9.32 8.44
N THR A 36 9.30 9.30 8.68
CA THR A 36 10.07 10.52 8.97
C THR A 36 10.63 11.13 7.68
N VAL A 37 11.20 12.34 7.79
CA VAL A 37 11.84 13.00 6.64
C VAL A 37 13.04 12.20 6.10
N THR A 38 13.66 11.37 6.93
CA THR A 38 14.77 10.49 6.53
C THR A 38 14.31 9.17 5.96
N LYS A 39 13.01 9.01 5.71
CA LYS A 39 12.38 7.80 5.18
C LYS A 39 12.50 6.59 6.12
N GLU A 40 12.52 6.86 7.41
CA GLU A 40 12.48 5.83 8.45
C GLU A 40 11.10 5.79 9.09
N LEU A 41 10.75 4.62 9.64
CA LEU A 41 9.50 4.46 10.35
C LEU A 41 9.69 4.88 11.82
N LYS A 42 8.64 5.45 12.43
CA LYS A 42 8.59 5.78 13.85
C LYS A 42 7.33 5.20 14.47
N PRO A 43 7.29 4.96 15.80
CA PRO A 43 6.06 4.52 16.44
C PRO A 43 4.92 5.50 16.22
N PHE A 44 3.71 4.98 16.07
CA PHE A 44 2.54 5.78 15.80
C PHE A 44 1.32 5.19 16.50
N ALA A 45 0.54 6.05 17.16
CA ALA A 45 -0.74 5.69 17.73
C ALA A 45 -1.72 6.85 17.50
N GLY A 46 -2.91 6.53 16.97
CA GLY A 46 -3.91 7.53 16.70
C GLY A 46 -4.62 7.31 15.38
N TRP A 47 -5.36 8.32 14.97
CA TRP A 47 -6.09 8.33 13.72
C TRP A 47 -5.22 8.92 12.60
N THR A 48 -5.46 8.49 11.37
CA THR A 48 -4.79 9.06 10.20
C THR A 48 -5.81 9.47 9.16
N ASN A 49 -5.57 10.63 8.55
CA ASN A 49 -6.32 11.10 7.40
C ASN A 49 -5.45 11.13 6.15
N LYS A 50 -4.34 10.40 6.16
CA LYS A 50 -3.41 10.35 5.02
C LYS A 50 -4.13 9.88 3.77
N PHE A 51 -4.06 10.70 2.73
CA PHE A 51 -4.65 10.41 1.42
C PHE A 51 -3.52 10.20 0.42
N ILE A 52 -3.44 8.99 -0.13
CA ILE A 52 -2.40 8.59 -1.06
C ILE A 52 -2.97 8.52 -2.46
N PHE A 53 -2.46 9.35 -3.36
CA PHE A 53 -2.89 9.41 -4.76
C PHE A 53 -1.73 9.88 -5.63
N PRO A 54 -1.73 9.58 -6.96
CA PRO A 54 -0.66 10.04 -7.84
C PRO A 54 -0.56 11.57 -7.83
N PRO A 55 0.66 12.15 -7.85
CA PRO A 55 1.96 11.50 -8.04
C PRO A 55 2.68 11.10 -6.74
N TYR A 56 1.97 10.83 -5.66
CA TYR A 56 2.58 10.44 -4.39
C TYR A 56 3.41 9.16 -4.55
N GLN A 57 4.60 9.14 -3.97
CA GLN A 57 5.45 7.95 -3.93
C GLN A 57 5.54 7.42 -2.51
N CYS A 58 5.22 6.16 -2.32
CA CYS A 58 5.33 5.52 -1.02
C CYS A 58 6.79 5.33 -0.63
N LYS A 59 7.10 5.65 0.63
CA LYS A 59 8.48 5.68 1.13
C LYS A 59 8.87 4.43 1.89
N ILE A 60 7.93 3.75 2.52
CA ILE A 60 8.20 2.57 3.35
C ILE A 60 7.92 1.28 2.60
N PRO A 61 6.69 0.97 2.14
CA PRO A 61 6.46 -0.28 1.42
C PRO A 61 7.04 -0.23 0.00
N ASP A 62 7.69 -1.30 -0.39
CA ASP A 62 8.19 -1.48 -1.74
C ASP A 62 7.18 -2.21 -2.62
N ALA A 63 6.30 -2.97 -2.00
CA ALA A 63 5.25 -3.73 -2.66
C ALA A 63 4.01 -3.78 -1.78
N MET A 64 2.88 -4.15 -2.35
CA MET A 64 1.62 -4.25 -1.62
C MET A 64 0.80 -5.42 -2.14
N ILE A 65 0.19 -6.16 -1.22
CA ILE A 65 -0.84 -7.16 -1.56
C ILE A 65 -2.18 -6.58 -1.11
N THR A 66 -3.13 -6.52 -2.00
CA THR A 66 -4.45 -5.97 -1.71
C THR A 66 -5.53 -6.67 -2.51
N ASN A 67 -6.76 -6.61 -2.00
CA ASN A 67 -7.92 -7.07 -2.76
C ASN A 67 -8.23 -6.10 -3.90
N PHE A 68 -9.12 -6.51 -4.81
CA PHE A 68 -9.67 -5.60 -5.80
C PHE A 68 -10.70 -4.69 -5.16
N HIS A 69 -10.65 -3.41 -5.50
CA HIS A 69 -11.51 -2.38 -4.93
C HIS A 69 -12.51 -1.85 -5.94
N THR A 70 -13.54 -1.13 -5.44
CA THR A 70 -14.51 -0.47 -6.30
C THR A 70 -13.81 0.57 -7.19
N PRO A 71 -14.15 0.63 -8.49
CA PRO A 71 -13.71 1.74 -9.34
C PRO A 71 -14.09 3.09 -8.72
N LYS A 72 -13.25 4.11 -8.93
CA LYS A 72 -13.44 5.47 -8.39
C LYS A 72 -13.31 5.58 -6.87
N SER A 73 -12.81 4.54 -6.18
CA SER A 73 -12.56 4.61 -4.75
C SER A 73 -11.22 5.28 -4.47
N THR A 74 -11.07 5.84 -3.24
CA THR A 74 -9.80 6.38 -2.80
C THR A 74 -8.72 5.31 -2.68
N LEU A 75 -9.14 4.06 -2.48
CA LEU A 75 -8.24 2.90 -2.42
C LEU A 75 -7.60 2.63 -3.79
N LEU A 76 -8.37 2.81 -4.86
CA LEU A 76 -7.85 2.67 -6.21
C LEU A 76 -6.80 3.74 -6.52
N MET A 77 -6.98 4.94 -6.02
CA MET A 77 -5.98 6.02 -6.14
C MET A 77 -4.67 5.67 -5.44
N MET A 78 -4.75 5.04 -4.26
CA MET A 78 -3.57 4.57 -3.54
C MET A 78 -2.78 3.57 -4.38
N ILE A 79 -3.46 2.61 -5.00
CA ILE A 79 -2.82 1.61 -5.85
C ILE A 79 -2.20 2.28 -7.09
N SER A 80 -2.87 3.26 -7.66
CA SER A 80 -2.35 4.02 -8.80
C SER A 80 -1.07 4.78 -8.46
N ALA A 81 -0.87 5.13 -7.21
CA ALA A 81 0.37 5.77 -6.76
C ALA A 81 1.58 4.82 -6.84
N TYR A 82 1.34 3.50 -6.81
CA TYR A 82 2.41 2.51 -6.93
C TYR A 82 2.82 2.26 -8.37
N CYS A 83 1.87 2.02 -9.24
CA CYS A 83 2.18 1.51 -10.58
C CYS A 83 1.59 2.34 -11.71
N GLY A 84 1.01 3.49 -11.40
CA GLY A 84 0.43 4.38 -12.39
C GLY A 84 -1.00 4.02 -12.75
N HIS A 85 -1.75 5.04 -13.15
CA HIS A 85 -3.18 4.91 -13.44
C HIS A 85 -3.48 3.95 -14.59
N ASP A 86 -2.72 4.05 -15.69
CA ASP A 86 -2.98 3.26 -16.89
C ASP A 86 -2.81 1.77 -16.64
N LEU A 87 -1.75 1.39 -15.94
CA LEU A 87 -1.49 -0.01 -15.61
C LEU A 87 -2.56 -0.57 -14.68
N VAL A 88 -2.97 0.21 -13.67
CA VAL A 88 -4.04 -0.17 -12.75
C VAL A 88 -5.34 -0.38 -13.49
N MET A 89 -5.72 0.53 -14.38
CA MET A 89 -6.96 0.42 -15.16
C MET A 89 -6.92 -0.79 -16.07
N LYS A 90 -5.79 -1.07 -16.69
CA LYS A 90 -5.60 -2.26 -17.52
C LYS A 90 -5.76 -3.54 -16.72
N ALA A 91 -5.15 -3.59 -15.53
CA ALA A 91 -5.27 -4.75 -14.64
C ALA A 91 -6.71 -4.96 -14.19
N TYR A 92 -7.42 -3.90 -13.85
CA TYR A 92 -8.82 -3.99 -13.42
C TYR A 92 -9.74 -4.42 -14.55
N LYS A 93 -9.52 -3.95 -15.76
CA LYS A 93 -10.30 -4.41 -16.93
C LYS A 93 -10.09 -5.90 -17.15
N GLU A 94 -8.86 -6.37 -17.04
CA GLU A 94 -8.56 -7.80 -17.17
C GLU A 94 -9.21 -8.61 -16.04
N ALA A 95 -9.18 -8.11 -14.81
CA ALA A 95 -9.81 -8.78 -13.68
C ALA A 95 -11.33 -8.91 -13.87
N ILE A 96 -11.99 -7.87 -14.37
CA ILE A 96 -13.43 -7.91 -14.67
C ILE A 96 -13.72 -8.92 -15.78
N LYS A 97 -12.92 -8.91 -16.82
CA LYS A 97 -13.05 -9.84 -17.95
C LYS A 97 -12.93 -11.30 -17.50
N GLU A 98 -11.98 -11.58 -16.62
CA GLU A 98 -11.73 -12.94 -16.11
C GLU A 98 -12.58 -13.27 -14.88
N LYS A 99 -13.51 -12.39 -14.50
CA LYS A 99 -14.45 -12.59 -13.39
C LYS A 99 -13.79 -12.80 -12.04
N TYR A 100 -12.69 -12.11 -11.76
CA TYR A 100 -12.09 -12.11 -10.42
C TYR A 100 -13.04 -11.50 -9.40
N LYS A 101 -12.96 -12.03 -8.17
CA LYS A 101 -13.81 -11.58 -7.08
C LYS A 101 -13.22 -10.35 -6.42
N PHE A 102 -14.08 -9.37 -6.14
CA PHE A 102 -13.70 -8.08 -5.57
C PHE A 102 -13.92 -8.06 -4.06
N TYR A 103 -13.35 -7.05 -3.41
CA TYR A 103 -13.39 -6.86 -1.96
C TYR A 103 -12.76 -8.04 -1.22
N SER A 104 -13.37 -8.47 -0.12
CA SER A 104 -12.88 -9.57 0.71
C SER A 104 -13.35 -10.95 0.24
N TYR A 105 -13.80 -11.07 -1.00
CA TYR A 105 -14.34 -12.33 -1.53
C TYR A 105 -13.29 -13.32 -2.03
N GLY A 106 -12.03 -13.03 -1.87
CA GLY A 106 -10.99 -14.01 -2.04
C GLY A 106 -9.88 -13.69 -3.02
N ASP A 107 -10.13 -12.87 -4.03
CA ASP A 107 -9.10 -12.55 -5.01
C ASP A 107 -8.31 -11.31 -4.59
N ALA A 108 -7.02 -11.32 -4.90
CA ALA A 108 -6.10 -10.25 -4.53
C ALA A 108 -5.08 -10.05 -5.64
N MET A 109 -4.38 -8.91 -5.58
CA MET A 109 -3.29 -8.61 -6.50
C MET A 109 -2.04 -8.20 -5.74
N LEU A 110 -0.90 -8.53 -6.31
CA LEU A 110 0.40 -8.09 -5.84
C LEU A 110 0.85 -6.90 -6.69
N VAL A 111 1.10 -5.78 -6.03
CA VAL A 111 1.57 -4.55 -6.66
C VAL A 111 3.05 -4.39 -6.35
N LEU A 112 3.87 -4.37 -7.38
CA LEU A 112 5.33 -4.27 -7.24
C LEU A 112 5.87 -2.87 -7.51
#